data_7dff520dd5ff667e01e668dfa6d150f8
#
_entry.id   7dff520dd5ff667e01e668dfa6d150f8
#
_cell.length_a   1.000
_cell.length_b   1.000
_cell.length_c   1.000
_cell.angle_alpha   90.00
_cell.angle_beta   90.00
_cell.angle_gamma   90.00
#
_symmetry.space_group_name_H-M   'P 1'
#
loop_
_entity.id
_entity.type
_entity.pdbx_description
1 polymer ?
#
loop_
_entity_poly.entity_id
_entity_poly.type
_entity_poly.pdbx_seq_one_letter_code
_entity_poly.pdbx_strand_id
1 'polypeptide(L)'
;MIFSKSKHKLKATQAVVLKPKPFLVWLEIGVKDMNRAISFYQNVFRVEVEIRYLFDKKIGIFHKDNERLNICLIERENENNINAVKPTFFVDVIFETTNRIEKNGGKIILPSTLLRQKNEKGETIIGSNLIDDQLGYMAEGMDTEGNSILLYSHS
;
A
#
# COMPACT_ATOMS: atom_id res chain seq x y z
N MET A 1 53.49 5.30 -47.35
CA MET A 1 52.84 4.84 -46.17
C MET A 1 51.65 5.75 -45.88
N ILE A 2 50.45 5.29 -46.18
CA ILE A 2 49.23 6.07 -45.99
C ILE A 2 48.53 5.53 -44.78
N PHE A 3 48.52 6.30 -43.65
CA PHE A 3 47.76 5.93 -42.45
C PHE A 3 46.28 6.35 -42.61
N SER A 4 45.41 5.38 -42.85
CA SER A 4 43.95 5.55 -42.83
C SER A 4 43.50 5.77 -41.38
N LYS A 5 43.04 6.98 -41.07
CA LYS A 5 42.34 7.28 -39.82
C LYS A 5 40.89 6.82 -39.89
N SER A 6 40.62 5.65 -39.33
CA SER A 6 39.24 5.19 -39.09
C SER A 6 38.56 6.13 -38.10
N LYS A 7 37.65 6.96 -38.57
CA LYS A 7 36.75 7.75 -37.71
C LYS A 7 35.64 6.85 -37.18
N HIS A 8 35.80 6.30 -35.98
CA HIS A 8 34.70 5.72 -35.23
C HIS A 8 33.75 6.87 -34.85
N LYS A 9 32.64 6.99 -35.56
CA LYS A 9 31.48 7.79 -35.12
C LYS A 9 30.87 7.08 -33.91
N LEU A 10 31.13 7.58 -32.72
CA LEU A 10 30.33 7.28 -31.53
C LEU A 10 28.89 7.71 -31.82
N LYS A 11 27.99 6.74 -31.97
CA LYS A 11 26.54 7.01 -31.98
C LYS A 11 26.18 7.55 -30.59
N ALA A 12 25.80 8.83 -30.53
CA ALA A 12 25.24 9.40 -29.35
C ALA A 12 23.98 8.58 -28.98
N THR A 13 24.05 7.88 -27.87
CA THR A 13 22.90 7.21 -27.28
C THR A 13 21.92 8.29 -26.91
N GLN A 14 20.79 8.39 -27.61
CA GLN A 14 19.70 9.27 -27.23
C GLN A 14 19.23 8.84 -25.84
N ALA A 15 19.43 9.72 -24.85
CA ALA A 15 18.87 9.51 -23.53
C ALA A 15 17.35 9.38 -23.67
N VAL A 16 16.79 8.23 -23.31
CA VAL A 16 15.35 8.03 -23.24
C VAL A 16 14.82 8.93 -22.14
N VAL A 17 14.16 10.02 -22.53
CA VAL A 17 13.44 10.88 -21.57
C VAL A 17 12.23 10.09 -21.10
N LEU A 18 12.35 9.47 -19.92
CA LEU A 18 11.24 8.81 -19.27
C LEU A 18 10.21 9.87 -18.89
N LYS A 19 9.01 9.77 -19.49
CA LYS A 19 7.87 10.60 -19.05
C LYS A 19 7.55 10.24 -17.60
N PRO A 20 7.34 11.24 -16.71
CA PRO A 20 6.96 10.96 -15.34
C PRO A 20 5.65 10.18 -15.32
N LYS A 21 5.65 9.03 -14.64
CA LYS A 21 4.44 8.24 -14.43
C LYS A 21 3.58 8.91 -13.35
N PRO A 22 2.25 8.88 -13.48
CA PRO A 22 1.39 9.30 -12.39
C PRO A 22 1.63 8.41 -11.16
N PHE A 23 1.58 9.01 -9.97
CA PHE A 23 1.71 8.30 -8.70
C PHE A 23 0.63 8.79 -7.72
N LEU A 24 0.25 7.91 -6.79
CA LEU A 24 -0.74 8.25 -5.78
C LEU A 24 -0.15 9.26 -4.78
N VAL A 25 -0.92 10.31 -4.50
CA VAL A 25 -0.58 11.33 -3.49
C VAL A 25 -1.60 11.40 -2.36
N TRP A 26 -2.75 10.75 -2.53
CA TRP A 26 -3.86 10.81 -1.59
C TRP A 26 -4.69 9.53 -1.64
N LEU A 27 -4.99 8.94 -0.48
CA LEU A 27 -5.86 7.78 -0.32
C LEU A 27 -6.89 8.07 0.78
N GLU A 28 -8.17 7.94 0.47
CA GLU A 28 -9.25 8.10 1.44
C GLU A 28 -9.79 6.74 1.87
N ILE A 29 -9.92 6.56 3.18
CA ILE A 29 -10.58 5.42 3.81
C ILE A 29 -11.89 5.93 4.41
N GLY A 30 -13.02 5.47 3.88
CA GLY A 30 -14.34 5.83 4.39
C GLY A 30 -14.59 5.18 5.76
N VAL A 31 -15.05 5.96 6.73
CA VAL A 31 -15.35 5.48 8.08
C VAL A 31 -16.75 5.93 8.52
N LYS A 32 -17.37 5.17 9.42
CA LYS A 32 -18.68 5.51 9.99
C LYS A 32 -18.53 6.32 11.28
N ASP A 33 -17.49 6.04 12.06
CA ASP A 33 -17.18 6.70 13.32
C ASP A 33 -15.69 7.04 13.34
N MET A 34 -15.39 8.35 13.26
CA MET A 34 -14.03 8.85 13.19
C MET A 34 -13.18 8.47 14.41
N ASN A 35 -13.74 8.58 15.60
CA ASN A 35 -13.00 8.31 16.83
C ASN A 35 -12.64 6.82 16.98
N ARG A 36 -13.58 5.94 16.66
CA ARG A 36 -13.36 4.50 16.64
C ARG A 36 -12.32 4.11 15.59
N ALA A 37 -12.43 4.67 14.39
CA ALA A 37 -11.47 4.42 13.31
C ALA A 37 -10.07 4.90 13.67
N ILE A 38 -9.92 6.12 14.20
CA ILE A 38 -8.62 6.65 14.65
C ILE A 38 -7.99 5.70 15.67
N SER A 39 -8.74 5.31 16.70
CA SER A 39 -8.25 4.38 17.72
C SER A 39 -7.77 3.06 17.11
N PHE A 40 -8.54 2.50 16.17
CA PHE A 40 -8.16 1.27 15.48
C PHE A 40 -6.83 1.43 14.74
N TYR A 41 -6.72 2.41 13.84
CA TYR A 41 -5.54 2.59 12.98
C TYR A 41 -4.28 2.93 13.79
N GLN A 42 -4.40 3.78 14.83
CA GLN A 42 -3.28 4.10 15.72
C GLN A 42 -2.78 2.86 16.46
N ASN A 43 -3.68 2.03 17.00
CA ASN A 43 -3.32 0.86 17.78
C ASN A 43 -2.80 -0.30 16.91
N VAL A 44 -3.36 -0.50 15.72
CA VAL A 44 -2.97 -1.60 14.82
C VAL A 44 -1.63 -1.30 14.14
N PHE A 45 -1.51 -0.12 13.54
CA PHE A 45 -0.34 0.24 12.72
C PHE A 45 0.69 1.09 13.46
N ARG A 46 0.39 1.49 14.71
CA ARG A 46 1.28 2.34 15.54
C ARG A 46 1.63 3.65 14.85
N VAL A 47 0.67 4.22 14.16
CA VAL A 47 0.77 5.50 13.48
C VAL A 47 0.05 6.58 14.29
N GLU A 48 0.50 7.81 14.17
CA GLU A 48 -0.22 8.96 14.69
C GLU A 48 -1.25 9.43 13.66
N VAL A 49 -2.49 9.67 14.10
CA VAL A 49 -3.57 10.20 13.26
C VAL A 49 -4.01 11.53 13.81
N GLU A 50 -3.86 12.58 13.01
CA GLU A 50 -4.17 13.95 13.40
C GLU A 50 -5.50 14.39 12.79
N ILE A 51 -6.34 15.06 13.59
CA ILE A 51 -7.59 15.65 13.11
C ILE A 51 -7.28 16.94 12.34
N ARG A 52 -7.78 17.02 11.12
CA ARG A 52 -7.71 18.19 10.24
C ARG A 52 -9.07 18.45 9.60
N TYR A 53 -9.16 19.56 8.89
CA TYR A 53 -10.36 19.93 8.13
C TYR A 53 -10.01 20.14 6.67
N LEU A 54 -10.76 19.51 5.78
CA LEU A 54 -10.66 19.66 4.35
C LEU A 54 -12.05 20.04 3.81
N PHE A 55 -12.16 21.25 3.22
CA PHE A 55 -13.46 21.78 2.76
C PHE A 55 -14.57 21.65 3.83
N ASP A 56 -14.31 22.11 5.04
CA ASP A 56 -15.21 22.05 6.21
C ASP A 56 -15.55 20.63 6.70
N LYS A 57 -15.00 19.58 6.07
CA LYS A 57 -15.13 18.20 6.55
C LYS A 57 -14.01 17.84 7.49
N LYS A 58 -14.37 17.25 8.62
CA LYS A 58 -13.43 16.67 9.55
C LYS A 58 -12.79 15.41 8.95
N ILE A 59 -11.47 15.34 8.94
CA ILE A 59 -10.70 14.17 8.49
C ILE A 59 -9.68 13.77 9.55
N GLY A 60 -9.32 12.49 9.57
CA GLY A 60 -8.18 11.99 10.33
C GLY A 60 -7.03 11.72 9.36
N ILE A 61 -5.96 12.50 9.39
CA ILE A 61 -4.81 12.31 8.50
C ILE A 61 -3.68 11.58 9.21
N PHE A 62 -3.13 10.57 8.55
CA PHE A 62 -1.99 9.81 9.08
C PHE A 62 -0.75 10.70 9.04
N HIS A 63 -0.02 10.73 10.16
CA HIS A 63 1.26 11.45 10.21
C HIS A 63 2.27 10.84 9.26
N LYS A 64 3.04 11.69 8.57
CA LYS A 64 4.01 11.28 7.56
C LYS A 64 5.43 11.37 8.05
N ASP A 65 6.18 10.32 7.76
CA ASP A 65 7.64 10.36 7.72
C ASP A 65 8.11 10.33 6.26
N ASN A 66 8.18 11.50 5.61
CA ASN A 66 8.75 11.69 4.26
C ASN A 66 8.08 10.94 3.08
N GLU A 67 6.91 10.36 3.25
CA GLU A 67 6.19 9.70 2.17
C GLU A 67 5.38 10.68 1.32
N ARG A 68 5.22 10.36 0.02
CA ARG A 68 4.45 11.18 -0.92
C ARG A 68 2.94 10.95 -0.79
N LEU A 69 2.52 9.76 -0.37
CA LEU A 69 1.12 9.40 -0.22
C LEU A 69 0.57 9.87 1.13
N ASN A 70 -0.52 10.63 1.08
CA ASN A 70 -1.32 10.92 2.27
C ASN A 70 -2.42 9.89 2.39
N ILE A 71 -2.60 9.33 3.58
CA ILE A 71 -3.74 8.49 3.92
C ILE A 71 -4.63 9.27 4.88
N CYS A 72 -5.91 9.32 4.62
CA CYS A 72 -6.86 9.97 5.51
C CYS A 72 -8.13 9.14 5.73
N LEU A 73 -8.68 9.28 6.92
CA LEU A 73 -10.00 8.77 7.31
C LEU A 73 -11.02 9.87 7.03
N ILE A 74 -12.12 9.53 6.39
CA ILE A 74 -13.20 10.47 6.08
C ILE A 74 -14.55 9.86 6.45
N GLU A 75 -15.37 10.57 7.24
CA GLU A 75 -16.70 10.10 7.56
C GLU A 75 -17.60 10.09 6.32
N ARG A 76 -18.29 8.97 6.11
CA ARG A 76 -19.25 8.77 5.03
C ARG A 76 -20.55 8.26 5.59
N GLU A 77 -21.64 8.95 5.28
CA GLU A 77 -22.97 8.65 5.78
C GLU A 77 -23.65 7.46 5.09
N ASN A 78 -23.23 7.09 3.88
CA ASN A 78 -23.90 6.07 3.08
C ASN A 78 -23.26 4.69 3.23
N GLU A 79 -24.06 3.74 3.72
CA GLU A 79 -23.68 2.33 3.91
C GLU A 79 -23.38 1.55 2.62
N ASN A 80 -23.70 2.09 1.44
CA ASN A 80 -23.59 1.40 0.16
C ASN A 80 -22.24 1.59 -0.55
N ASN A 81 -21.24 2.20 0.09
CA ASN A 81 -19.91 2.29 -0.47
C ASN A 81 -19.14 1.00 -0.21
N ILE A 82 -19.34 0.00 -1.08
CA ILE A 82 -18.38 -1.06 -1.25
C ILE A 82 -17.06 -0.37 -1.65
N ASN A 83 -16.08 -0.38 -0.77
CA ASN A 83 -14.76 0.15 -1.09
C ASN A 83 -14.19 -0.70 -2.23
N ALA A 84 -14.23 -0.15 -3.44
CA ALA A 84 -13.61 -0.77 -4.61
C ALA A 84 -12.07 -0.77 -4.54
N VAL A 85 -11.49 0.01 -3.61
CA VAL A 85 -10.06 0.14 -3.39
C VAL A 85 -9.68 -0.53 -2.08
N LYS A 86 -8.73 -1.46 -2.13
CA LYS A 86 -8.15 -2.12 -0.96
C LYS A 86 -6.75 -1.57 -0.72
N PRO A 87 -6.52 -0.78 0.34
CA PRO A 87 -5.17 -0.35 0.68
C PRO A 87 -4.33 -1.53 1.14
N THR A 88 -3.08 -1.58 0.71
CA THR A 88 -2.10 -2.56 1.18
C THR A 88 -1.06 -1.85 2.03
N PHE A 89 -0.96 -2.24 3.30
CA PHE A 89 0.03 -1.71 4.23
C PHE A 89 1.21 -2.67 4.33
N PHE A 90 2.42 -2.14 4.12
CA PHE A 90 3.61 -2.88 4.50
C PHE A 90 3.75 -2.89 6.03
N VAL A 91 3.98 -4.06 6.60
CA VAL A 91 4.16 -4.26 8.05
C VAL A 91 5.40 -5.11 8.32
N ASP A 92 6.05 -4.89 9.45
CA ASP A 92 7.29 -5.60 9.78
C ASP A 92 7.03 -7.10 10.01
N VAL A 93 6.03 -7.44 10.83
CA VAL A 93 5.66 -8.81 11.17
C VAL A 93 4.15 -8.99 10.99
N ILE A 94 3.77 -9.81 10.02
CA ILE A 94 2.36 -9.97 9.64
C ILE A 94 1.54 -10.60 10.76
N PHE A 95 2.07 -11.61 11.45
CA PHE A 95 1.39 -12.30 12.54
C PHE A 95 1.06 -11.36 13.72
N GLU A 96 2.00 -10.49 14.10
CA GLU A 96 1.75 -9.52 15.16
C GLU A 96 0.67 -8.51 14.77
N THR A 97 0.66 -8.08 13.51
CA THR A 97 -0.31 -7.11 13.02
C THR A 97 -1.70 -7.72 12.92
N THR A 98 -1.84 -8.95 12.46
CA THR A 98 -3.14 -9.65 12.44
C THR A 98 -3.71 -9.82 13.85
N ASN A 99 -2.87 -10.15 14.83
CA ASN A 99 -3.30 -10.21 16.23
C ASN A 99 -3.76 -8.84 16.77
N ARG A 100 -3.10 -7.74 16.39
CA ARG A 100 -3.53 -6.38 16.76
C ARG A 100 -4.86 -6.00 16.12
N ILE A 101 -5.10 -6.41 14.87
CA ILE A 101 -6.40 -6.20 14.21
C ILE A 101 -7.53 -6.81 15.03
N GLU A 102 -7.42 -8.09 15.39
CA GLU A 102 -8.46 -8.78 16.17
C GLU A 102 -8.65 -8.19 17.57
N LYS A 103 -7.55 -7.87 18.26
CA LYS A 103 -7.60 -7.24 19.59
C LYS A 103 -8.25 -5.86 19.58
N ASN A 104 -8.26 -5.17 18.47
CA ASN A 104 -8.81 -3.81 18.32
C ASN A 104 -10.15 -3.80 17.55
N GLY A 105 -10.86 -4.91 17.52
CA GLY A 105 -12.23 -5.00 17.02
C GLY A 105 -12.37 -5.23 15.52
N GLY A 106 -11.25 -5.42 14.81
CA GLY A 106 -11.26 -5.88 13.43
C GLY A 106 -11.43 -7.39 13.31
N LYS A 107 -11.37 -7.89 12.07
CA LYS A 107 -11.47 -9.33 11.76
C LYS A 107 -10.41 -9.71 10.76
N ILE A 108 -9.95 -10.95 10.81
CA ILE A 108 -9.07 -11.52 9.76
C ILE A 108 -9.94 -12.28 8.77
N ILE A 109 -9.84 -11.89 7.50
CA ILE A 109 -10.57 -12.48 6.36
C ILE A 109 -9.72 -13.57 5.70
N LEU A 110 -8.44 -13.26 5.45
CA LEU A 110 -7.46 -14.20 4.93
C LEU A 110 -6.25 -14.21 5.88
N PRO A 111 -5.91 -15.36 6.48
CA PRO A 111 -4.73 -15.44 7.31
C PRO A 111 -3.46 -15.26 6.49
N SER A 112 -2.33 -15.05 7.17
CA SER A 112 -1.03 -14.91 6.52
C SER A 112 -0.78 -16.06 5.53
N THR A 113 -0.56 -15.68 4.28
CA THR A 113 -0.39 -16.61 3.16
C THR A 113 0.82 -16.18 2.34
N LEU A 114 1.67 -17.14 2.00
CA LEU A 114 2.82 -16.91 1.14
C LEU A 114 2.34 -16.46 -0.25
N LEU A 115 2.81 -15.29 -0.69
CA LEU A 115 2.56 -14.81 -2.04
C LEU A 115 3.32 -15.64 -3.05
N ARG A 116 2.60 -16.07 -4.09
CA ARG A 116 3.15 -16.84 -5.20
C ARG A 116 2.71 -16.17 -6.50
N GLN A 117 3.58 -16.15 -7.47
CA GLN A 117 3.25 -15.76 -8.83
C GLN A 117 3.36 -16.95 -9.78
N LYS A 118 2.70 -16.86 -10.92
CA LYS A 118 2.82 -17.83 -12.00
C LYS A 118 3.54 -17.18 -13.18
N ASN A 119 4.37 -17.95 -13.87
CA ASN A 119 4.95 -17.53 -15.13
C ASN A 119 3.91 -17.65 -16.28
N GLU A 120 4.29 -17.24 -17.47
CA GLU A 120 3.42 -17.29 -18.67
C GLU A 120 2.94 -18.72 -19.00
N LYS A 121 3.65 -19.76 -18.56
CA LYS A 121 3.28 -21.18 -18.74
C LYS A 121 2.35 -21.69 -17.64
N GLY A 122 2.00 -20.85 -16.64
CA GLY A 122 1.16 -21.22 -15.51
C GLY A 122 1.90 -21.97 -14.38
N GLU A 123 3.23 -22.06 -14.44
CA GLU A 123 4.06 -22.68 -13.40
C GLU A 123 4.24 -21.70 -12.22
N THR A 124 4.12 -22.23 -11.00
CA THR A 124 4.31 -21.43 -9.78
C THR A 124 5.79 -21.12 -9.56
N ILE A 125 6.11 -19.83 -9.43
CA ILE A 125 7.42 -19.35 -9.05
C ILE A 125 7.45 -19.19 -7.53
N ILE A 126 8.36 -19.89 -6.85
CA ILE A 126 8.55 -19.82 -5.40
C ILE A 126 9.65 -18.78 -5.12
N GLY A 127 9.44 -17.97 -4.10
CA GLY A 127 10.47 -17.03 -3.60
C GLY A 127 10.43 -15.64 -4.19
N SER A 128 9.44 -15.34 -5.06
CA SER A 128 9.21 -13.97 -5.54
C SER A 128 7.72 -13.66 -5.69
N ASN A 129 7.37 -12.39 -5.65
CA ASN A 129 6.00 -11.90 -5.79
C ASN A 129 5.95 -10.66 -6.70
N LEU A 130 4.72 -10.21 -7.05
CA LEU A 130 4.49 -9.09 -7.96
C LEU A 130 4.61 -7.70 -7.32
N ILE A 131 4.80 -7.62 -5.99
CA ILE A 131 4.89 -6.33 -5.29
C ILE A 131 6.31 -5.78 -5.40
N ASP A 132 7.31 -6.60 -5.06
CA ASP A 132 8.70 -6.17 -4.96
C ASP A 132 9.74 -7.24 -5.39
N ASP A 133 9.29 -8.30 -6.06
CA ASP A 133 10.12 -9.42 -6.52
C ASP A 133 10.88 -10.18 -5.41
N GLN A 134 10.39 -10.11 -4.17
CA GLN A 134 10.95 -10.82 -3.02
C GLN A 134 10.00 -11.90 -2.49
N LEU A 135 10.50 -12.69 -1.54
CA LEU A 135 9.64 -13.56 -0.74
C LEU A 135 8.76 -12.69 0.15
N GLY A 136 7.46 -12.93 0.15
CA GLY A 136 6.54 -12.13 0.93
C GLY A 136 5.25 -12.87 1.29
N TYR A 137 4.62 -12.38 2.32
CA TYR A 137 3.35 -12.88 2.85
C TYR A 137 2.29 -11.78 2.75
N MET A 138 1.06 -12.20 2.55
CA MET A 138 -0.09 -11.32 2.54
C MET A 138 -1.16 -11.84 3.49
N ALA A 139 -1.86 -10.94 4.13
CA ALA A 139 -3.08 -11.22 4.88
C ALA A 139 -4.15 -10.20 4.47
N GLU A 140 -5.42 -10.56 4.64
CA GLU A 140 -6.54 -9.62 4.50
C GLU A 140 -7.28 -9.53 5.83
N GLY A 141 -7.48 -8.31 6.27
CA GLY A 141 -8.28 -7.98 7.44
C GLY A 141 -9.41 -7.03 7.10
N MET A 142 -10.30 -6.86 8.06
CA MET A 142 -11.37 -5.87 8.04
C MET A 142 -11.18 -4.95 9.24
N ASP A 143 -11.25 -3.65 9.01
CA ASP A 143 -11.23 -2.66 10.08
C ASP A 143 -12.56 -2.61 10.84
N THR A 144 -12.65 -1.76 11.87
CA THR A 144 -13.88 -1.58 12.67
C THR A 144 -15.02 -0.91 11.90
N GLU A 145 -14.73 -0.36 10.72
CA GLU A 145 -15.67 0.37 9.86
C GLU A 145 -16.21 -0.47 8.69
N GLY A 146 -15.73 -1.74 8.59
CA GLY A 146 -16.12 -2.65 7.53
C GLY A 146 -15.26 -2.52 6.27
N ASN A 147 -14.14 -1.81 6.31
CA ASN A 147 -13.22 -1.71 5.19
C ASN A 147 -12.28 -2.90 5.15
N SER A 148 -12.07 -3.46 3.96
CA SER A 148 -11.03 -4.45 3.73
C SER A 148 -9.66 -3.77 3.61
N ILE A 149 -8.70 -4.29 4.35
CA ILE A 149 -7.29 -3.86 4.34
C ILE A 149 -6.40 -5.06 4.06
N LEU A 150 -5.41 -4.88 3.22
CA LEU A 150 -4.38 -5.87 2.95
C LEU A 150 -3.11 -5.55 3.73
N LEU A 151 -2.47 -6.58 4.21
CA LEU A 151 -1.15 -6.51 4.85
C LEU A 151 -0.14 -7.21 3.97
N TYR A 152 1.04 -6.64 3.86
CA TYR A 152 2.18 -7.25 3.17
C TYR A 152 3.41 -7.20 4.06
N SER A 153 4.17 -8.29 4.12
CA SER A 153 5.40 -8.41 4.91
C SER A 153 6.35 -9.41 4.29
N HIS A 154 7.63 -9.28 4.60
CA HIS A 154 8.65 -10.28 4.29
C HIS A 154 8.74 -11.38 5.37
N SER A 155 8.03 -11.23 6.51
CA SER A 155 8.07 -12.15 7.64
C SER A 155 6.73 -12.30 8.37
#